data_a0685f8bc6c6662e1721d88cfe29c37c
#
_entry.id   a0685f8bc6c6662e1721d88cfe29c37c
#
_cell.length_a   1.000
_cell.length_b   1.000
_cell.length_c   1.000
_cell.angle_alpha   90.00
_cell.angle_beta   90.00
_cell.angle_gamma   90.00
#
_symmetry.space_group_name_H-M   'P 1'
#
loop_
_entity.id
_entity.type
_entity.pdbx_description
1 polymer ?
#
loop_
_entity_poly.entity_id
_entity_poly.type
_entity_poly.pdbx_seq_one_letter_code
_entity_poly.pdbx_strand_id
1 'polypeptide(L)'
;TLSSSSAASDVYKRQILESEMLKRGSEEPSFATIVASGNRSSMPHGVASDKVIEAGDFVTFDFGAVYKGYHSDMTRTIVMGSASELQKKLYGIVLEAQKRGVAAVRAGITGKELDAVCRDYIKEHGYTKEFNHGTGHGVGLEIHEEPVANTKSDTVFTENMIITVEPGIYITGTIGLRIEDSVIVKSDGYEVLTHSPKELIEIGI
;
A
#
# COMPACT_ATOMS: atom_id res chain seq x y z
N THR A 1 16.53 -17.58 -0.37
CA THR A 1 17.38 -17.05 -1.44
C THR A 1 16.50 -16.82 -2.65
N LEU A 2 16.11 -15.57 -2.88
CA LEU A 2 15.48 -15.15 -4.14
C LEU A 2 16.56 -15.34 -5.21
N SER A 3 16.42 -16.38 -6.06
CA SER A 3 17.34 -16.56 -7.16
C SER A 3 17.22 -15.33 -8.07
N SER A 4 18.35 -14.76 -8.43
CA SER A 4 18.52 -13.70 -9.41
C SER A 4 18.20 -14.21 -10.83
N SER A 5 17.01 -14.78 -11.08
CA SER A 5 16.62 -15.06 -12.44
C SER A 5 16.07 -13.79 -13.04
N SER A 6 16.76 -13.24 -13.99
CA SER A 6 16.42 -12.10 -14.85
C SER A 6 15.12 -12.27 -15.66
N ALA A 7 14.28 -13.23 -15.32
CA ALA A 7 13.05 -13.60 -16.02
C ALA A 7 11.82 -13.71 -15.08
N ALA A 8 11.88 -13.17 -13.86
CA ALA A 8 10.75 -13.27 -12.95
C ALA A 8 9.66 -12.25 -13.34
N SER A 9 8.50 -12.73 -13.75
CA SER A 9 7.32 -11.90 -14.04
C SER A 9 6.56 -11.52 -12.76
N ASP A 10 5.66 -10.54 -12.88
CA ASP A 10 4.72 -10.17 -11.82
C ASP A 10 3.95 -11.40 -11.29
N VAL A 11 3.45 -12.27 -12.19
CA VAL A 11 2.75 -13.51 -11.82
C VAL A 11 3.64 -14.46 -11.01
N TYR A 12 4.89 -14.62 -11.40
CA TYR A 12 5.81 -15.50 -10.66
C TYR A 12 6.08 -14.98 -9.25
N LYS A 13 6.25 -13.66 -9.10
CA LYS A 13 6.45 -13.04 -7.77
C LYS A 13 5.20 -13.16 -6.90
N ARG A 14 4.02 -12.97 -7.50
CA ARG A 14 2.74 -13.22 -6.82
C ARG A 14 2.65 -14.65 -6.28
N GLN A 15 2.93 -15.64 -7.11
CA GLN A 15 2.87 -17.05 -6.71
C GLN A 15 3.82 -17.38 -5.55
N ILE A 16 5.04 -16.83 -5.56
CA ILE A 16 5.98 -16.98 -4.44
C ILE A 16 5.41 -16.37 -3.17
N LEU A 17 4.88 -15.14 -3.25
CA LEU A 17 4.34 -14.43 -2.10
C LEU A 17 3.15 -15.18 -1.49
N GLU A 18 2.19 -15.61 -2.30
CA GLU A 18 1.04 -16.39 -1.85
C GLU A 18 1.46 -17.72 -1.23
N SER A 19 2.41 -18.44 -1.86
CA SER A 19 2.97 -19.68 -1.32
C SER A 19 3.64 -19.46 0.04
N GLU A 20 4.35 -18.35 0.22
CA GLU A 20 5.00 -18.03 1.50
C GLU A 20 3.98 -17.65 2.59
N MET A 21 2.89 -16.97 2.25
CA MET A 21 1.80 -16.70 3.18
C MET A 21 1.13 -18.00 3.64
N LEU A 22 0.78 -18.90 2.71
CA LEU A 22 0.20 -20.20 3.04
C LEU A 22 1.10 -21.07 3.93
N LYS A 23 2.42 -21.11 3.64
CA LYS A 23 3.40 -21.83 4.48
C LYS A 23 3.47 -21.30 5.91
N ARG A 24 3.12 -20.03 6.13
CA ARG A 24 3.11 -19.37 7.44
C ARG A 24 1.76 -19.43 8.15
N GLY A 25 0.78 -20.15 7.56
CA GLY A 25 -0.49 -20.42 8.20
C GLY A 25 -1.64 -19.54 7.72
N SER A 26 -1.46 -18.77 6.64
CA SER A 26 -2.60 -18.15 5.96
C SER A 26 -3.56 -19.23 5.47
N GLU A 27 -4.85 -19.02 5.64
CA GLU A 27 -5.91 -19.89 5.11
C GLU A 27 -6.05 -19.68 3.60
N GLU A 28 -5.99 -18.41 3.18
CA GLU A 28 -6.02 -17.97 1.78
C GLU A 28 -5.50 -16.54 1.66
N PRO A 29 -5.25 -16.04 0.44
CA PRO A 29 -5.01 -14.62 0.24
C PRO A 29 -6.24 -13.79 0.63
N SER A 30 -6.02 -12.65 1.27
CA SER A 30 -7.08 -11.72 1.72
C SER A 30 -7.88 -11.16 0.55
N PHE A 31 -7.21 -11.00 -0.59
CA PHE A 31 -7.74 -10.52 -1.87
C PHE A 31 -6.83 -10.98 -3.01
N ALA A 32 -7.19 -10.64 -4.25
CA ALA A 32 -6.33 -10.91 -5.41
C ALA A 32 -5.01 -10.13 -5.28
N THR A 33 -3.96 -10.80 -4.86
CA THR A 33 -2.63 -10.22 -4.64
C THR A 33 -2.15 -9.42 -5.84
N ILE A 34 -1.82 -8.17 -5.63
CA ILE A 34 -1.26 -7.29 -6.64
C ILE A 34 0.27 -7.41 -6.65
N VAL A 35 0.82 -7.64 -7.83
CA VAL A 35 2.23 -7.41 -8.13
C VAL A 35 2.27 -6.67 -9.45
N ALA A 36 2.64 -5.39 -9.41
CA ALA A 36 2.63 -4.52 -10.58
C ALA A 36 3.98 -3.82 -10.75
N SER A 37 4.68 -4.13 -11.86
CA SER A 37 6.01 -3.60 -12.13
C SER A 37 6.06 -2.62 -13.30
N GLY A 38 7.04 -1.72 -13.28
CA GLY A 38 7.31 -0.74 -14.31
C GLY A 38 6.11 0.19 -14.58
N ASN A 39 5.69 0.34 -15.83
CA ASN A 39 4.54 1.16 -16.18
C ASN A 39 3.21 0.64 -15.60
N ARG A 40 3.12 -0.65 -15.29
CA ARG A 40 1.93 -1.23 -14.65
C ARG A 40 1.78 -0.81 -13.18
N SER A 41 2.84 -0.37 -12.53
CA SER A 41 2.77 0.21 -11.18
C SER A 41 1.88 1.47 -11.11
N SER A 42 1.63 2.11 -12.28
CA SER A 42 0.68 3.22 -12.39
C SER A 42 -0.80 2.81 -12.30
N MET A 43 -1.09 1.51 -12.18
CA MET A 43 -2.45 0.98 -12.05
C MET A 43 -2.71 0.64 -10.58
N PRO A 44 -3.57 1.38 -9.85
CA PRO A 44 -3.84 1.13 -8.43
C PRO A 44 -4.26 -0.32 -8.13
N HIS A 45 -5.01 -0.94 -9.05
CA HIS A 45 -5.47 -2.33 -8.96
C HIS A 45 -4.83 -3.20 -10.05
N GLY A 46 -3.53 -3.01 -10.28
CA GLY A 46 -2.79 -3.72 -11.32
C GLY A 46 -2.60 -5.20 -11.00
N VAL A 47 -3.56 -6.05 -11.39
CA VAL A 47 -3.44 -7.51 -11.26
C VAL A 47 -2.14 -7.98 -11.89
N ALA A 48 -1.46 -8.94 -11.24
CA ALA A 48 -0.21 -9.50 -11.72
C ALA A 48 -0.33 -10.06 -13.15
N SER A 49 0.67 -9.78 -13.98
CA SER A 49 0.71 -10.16 -15.39
C SER A 49 2.02 -10.88 -15.73
N ASP A 50 2.13 -11.32 -16.99
CA ASP A 50 3.37 -11.93 -17.51
C ASP A 50 4.50 -10.91 -17.77
N LYS A 51 4.28 -9.62 -17.42
CA LYS A 51 5.36 -8.63 -17.55
C LYS A 51 6.58 -9.09 -16.76
N VAL A 52 7.70 -9.15 -17.44
CA VAL A 52 9.01 -9.40 -16.84
C VAL A 52 9.46 -8.15 -16.10
N ILE A 53 9.91 -8.31 -14.86
CA ILE A 53 10.43 -7.23 -14.01
C ILE A 53 11.83 -6.87 -14.51
N GLU A 54 12.07 -5.59 -14.76
CA GLU A 54 13.31 -5.06 -15.35
C GLU A 54 14.03 -4.12 -14.38
N ALA A 55 15.30 -3.86 -14.68
CA ALA A 55 16.07 -2.84 -13.97
C ALA A 55 15.41 -1.46 -14.10
N GLY A 56 15.31 -0.74 -13.00
CA GLY A 56 14.64 0.55 -12.93
C GLY A 56 13.13 0.49 -12.69
N ASP A 57 12.53 -0.70 -12.66
CA ASP A 57 11.11 -0.82 -12.35
C ASP A 57 10.81 -0.50 -10.87
N PHE A 58 9.79 0.32 -10.60
CA PHE A 58 9.03 0.14 -9.38
C PHE A 58 8.29 -1.19 -9.42
N VAL A 59 8.27 -1.89 -8.30
CA VAL A 59 7.44 -3.08 -8.12
C VAL A 59 6.59 -2.87 -6.88
N THR A 60 5.30 -2.69 -7.08
CA THR A 60 4.32 -2.59 -6.00
C THR A 60 3.80 -3.98 -5.68
N PHE A 61 3.90 -4.33 -4.40
CA PHE A 61 3.31 -5.53 -3.80
C PHE A 61 2.19 -5.08 -2.88
N ASP A 62 0.98 -5.53 -3.18
CA ASP A 62 -0.17 -5.30 -2.33
C ASP A 62 -0.82 -6.66 -2.04
N PHE A 63 -0.82 -7.03 -0.78
CA PHE A 63 -1.13 -8.38 -0.33
C PHE A 63 -1.61 -8.43 1.11
N GLY A 64 -2.40 -9.43 1.37
CA GLY A 64 -2.89 -9.75 2.69
C GLY A 64 -3.17 -11.25 2.84
N ALA A 65 -3.30 -11.69 4.06
CA ALA A 65 -3.57 -13.06 4.45
C ALA A 65 -4.90 -13.13 5.21
N VAL A 66 -5.64 -14.22 5.05
CA VAL A 66 -6.75 -14.59 5.94
C VAL A 66 -6.22 -15.54 7.00
N TYR A 67 -6.49 -15.21 8.26
CA TYR A 67 -6.15 -16.06 9.39
C TYR A 67 -7.29 -16.07 10.42
N LYS A 68 -7.85 -17.24 10.68
CA LYS A 68 -9.03 -17.44 11.56
C LYS A 68 -10.21 -16.55 11.15
N GLY A 69 -10.39 -16.39 9.84
CA GLY A 69 -11.47 -15.60 9.27
C GLY A 69 -11.23 -14.08 9.29
N TYR A 70 -10.06 -13.60 9.76
CA TYR A 70 -9.69 -12.18 9.74
C TYR A 70 -8.76 -11.89 8.57
N HIS A 71 -9.04 -10.78 7.88
CA HIS A 71 -8.25 -10.25 6.77
C HIS A 71 -7.11 -9.36 7.28
N SER A 72 -6.00 -9.37 6.57
CA SER A 72 -4.92 -8.37 6.70
C SER A 72 -4.68 -7.68 5.38
N ASP A 73 -4.04 -6.50 5.42
CA ASP A 73 -3.77 -5.68 4.27
C ASP A 73 -2.47 -4.90 4.42
N MET A 74 -1.62 -4.92 3.38
CA MET A 74 -0.35 -4.18 3.37
C MET A 74 0.17 -3.99 1.96
N THR A 75 0.54 -2.76 1.62
CA THR A 75 1.28 -2.46 0.39
C THR A 75 2.70 -1.99 0.66
N ARG A 76 3.66 -2.50 -0.13
CA ARG A 76 5.03 -1.98 -0.22
C ARG A 76 5.44 -1.84 -1.68
N THR A 77 6.23 -0.81 -1.95
CA THR A 77 6.84 -0.59 -3.27
C THR A 77 8.35 -0.58 -3.14
N ILE A 78 9.03 -1.30 -4.02
CA ILE A 78 10.50 -1.39 -4.09
C ILE A 78 10.98 -0.98 -5.48
N VAL A 79 12.30 -0.81 -5.66
CA VAL A 79 12.94 -0.60 -6.97
C VAL A 79 13.85 -1.77 -7.31
N MET A 80 13.77 -2.23 -8.55
CA MET A 80 14.75 -3.17 -9.10
C MET A 80 15.95 -2.38 -9.64
N GLY A 81 17.15 -2.65 -9.11
CA GLY A 81 18.34 -1.84 -9.41
C GLY A 81 18.33 -0.52 -8.62
N SER A 82 18.87 0.54 -9.21
CA SER A 82 18.95 1.86 -8.58
C SER A 82 17.78 2.75 -8.93
N ALA A 83 17.23 3.45 -7.94
CA ALA A 83 16.13 4.39 -8.13
C ALA A 83 16.58 5.65 -8.87
N SER A 84 15.80 6.05 -9.86
CA SER A 84 15.93 7.36 -10.51
C SER A 84 15.55 8.51 -9.56
N GLU A 85 15.94 9.73 -9.89
CA GLU A 85 15.60 10.92 -9.11
C GLU A 85 14.07 11.15 -9.04
N LEU A 86 13.35 10.81 -10.12
CA LEU A 86 11.89 10.87 -10.12
C LEU A 86 11.30 9.85 -9.13
N GLN A 87 11.80 8.62 -9.12
CA GLN A 87 11.34 7.59 -8.19
C GLN A 87 11.60 7.98 -6.73
N LYS A 88 12.79 8.46 -6.42
CA LYS A 88 13.15 8.95 -5.07
C LYS A 88 12.22 10.08 -4.63
N LYS A 89 11.96 11.04 -5.54
CA LYS A 89 11.03 12.15 -5.27
C LYS A 89 9.62 11.67 -4.98
N LEU A 90 9.04 10.85 -5.87
CA LEU A 90 7.67 10.33 -5.69
C LEU A 90 7.56 9.48 -4.43
N TYR A 91 8.55 8.62 -4.20
CA TYR A 91 8.58 7.78 -3.00
C TYR A 91 8.61 8.60 -1.71
N GLY A 92 9.48 9.63 -1.67
CA GLY A 92 9.57 10.53 -0.52
C GLY A 92 8.25 11.25 -0.22
N ILE A 93 7.53 11.70 -1.26
CA ILE A 93 6.22 12.34 -1.11
C ILE A 93 5.19 11.36 -0.54
N VAL A 94 5.07 10.17 -1.11
CA VAL A 94 4.10 9.16 -0.65
C VAL A 94 4.44 8.67 0.75
N LEU A 95 5.72 8.42 1.04
CA LEU A 95 6.16 7.99 2.37
C LEU A 95 5.84 9.03 3.45
N GLU A 96 6.09 10.30 3.17
CA GLU A 96 5.79 11.36 4.13
C GLU A 96 4.27 11.54 4.31
N ALA A 97 3.48 11.48 3.22
CA ALA A 97 2.03 11.50 3.31
C ALA A 97 1.50 10.36 4.18
N GLN A 98 2.02 9.15 3.98
CA GLN A 98 1.64 7.96 4.73
C GLN A 98 2.02 8.08 6.22
N LYS A 99 3.21 8.55 6.53
CA LYS A 99 3.65 8.79 7.92
C LYS A 99 2.75 9.81 8.62
N ARG A 100 2.38 10.90 7.94
CA ARG A 100 1.44 11.91 8.47
C ARG A 100 0.06 11.35 8.67
N GLY A 101 -0.45 10.57 7.72
CA GLY A 101 -1.73 9.88 7.84
C GLY A 101 -1.77 8.96 9.06
N VAL A 102 -0.79 8.08 9.20
CA VAL A 102 -0.68 7.18 10.37
C VAL A 102 -0.61 7.98 11.68
N ALA A 103 0.22 9.03 11.72
CA ALA A 103 0.36 9.87 12.92
C ALA A 103 -0.93 10.64 13.30
N ALA A 104 -1.83 10.86 12.34
CA ALA A 104 -3.11 11.52 12.58
C ALA A 104 -4.21 10.59 13.11
N VAL A 105 -4.03 9.26 12.99
CA VAL A 105 -5.04 8.28 13.42
C VAL A 105 -5.23 8.33 14.94
N ARG A 106 -6.46 8.54 15.39
CA ARG A 106 -6.91 8.46 16.80
C ARG A 106 -8.43 8.40 16.86
N ALA A 107 -8.98 8.04 17.97
CA ALA A 107 -10.42 8.19 18.20
C ALA A 107 -10.85 9.66 18.07
N GLY A 108 -12.02 9.90 17.50
CA GLY A 108 -12.57 11.24 17.28
C GLY A 108 -12.21 11.90 15.94
N ILE A 109 -11.21 11.39 15.19
CA ILE A 109 -10.98 11.87 13.82
C ILE A 109 -12.03 11.29 12.87
N THR A 110 -12.43 12.05 11.86
CA THR A 110 -13.31 11.55 10.79
C THR A 110 -12.50 10.97 9.62
N GLY A 111 -13.13 10.09 8.83
CA GLY A 111 -12.50 9.56 7.63
C GLY A 111 -12.08 10.65 6.64
N LYS A 112 -12.87 11.72 6.54
CA LYS A 112 -12.57 12.89 5.71
C LYS A 112 -11.36 13.69 6.21
N GLU A 113 -11.23 13.87 7.51
CA GLU A 113 -10.08 14.57 8.11
C GLU A 113 -8.80 13.75 7.93
N LEU A 114 -8.87 12.42 8.10
CA LEU A 114 -7.72 11.55 7.83
C LEU A 114 -7.31 11.59 6.36
N ASP A 115 -8.27 11.50 5.43
CA ASP A 115 -7.99 11.61 3.99
C ASP A 115 -7.33 12.96 3.65
N ALA A 116 -7.81 14.05 4.22
CA ALA A 116 -7.26 15.38 3.97
C ALA A 116 -5.78 15.48 4.36
N VAL A 117 -5.34 14.84 5.45
CA VAL A 117 -3.93 14.84 5.87
C VAL A 117 -3.00 14.29 4.77
N CYS A 118 -3.36 13.18 4.17
CA CYS A 118 -2.56 12.58 3.09
C CYS A 118 -2.73 13.34 1.77
N ARG A 119 -3.97 13.63 1.41
CA ARG A 119 -4.34 14.22 0.12
C ARG A 119 -3.81 15.63 -0.04
N ASP A 120 -3.94 16.49 0.97
CA ASP A 120 -3.47 17.87 0.89
C ASP A 120 -1.95 17.93 0.78
N TYR A 121 -1.24 17.06 1.49
CA TYR A 121 0.22 16.97 1.36
C TYR A 121 0.65 16.55 -0.06
N ILE A 122 0.02 15.54 -0.65
CA ILE A 122 0.29 15.10 -2.02
C ILE A 122 -0.05 16.22 -3.02
N LYS A 123 -1.17 16.93 -2.79
CA LYS A 123 -1.61 18.07 -3.60
C LYS A 123 -0.62 19.24 -3.57
N GLU A 124 -0.09 19.58 -2.40
CA GLU A 124 0.94 20.62 -2.23
C GLU A 124 2.21 20.35 -3.06
N HIS A 125 2.47 19.06 -3.35
CA HIS A 125 3.58 18.63 -4.20
C HIS A 125 3.22 18.50 -5.69
N GLY A 126 1.98 18.88 -6.09
CA GLY A 126 1.55 18.96 -7.48
C GLY A 126 0.91 17.69 -8.05
N TYR A 127 0.59 16.69 -7.23
CA TYR A 127 0.05 15.39 -7.67
C TYR A 127 -1.43 15.19 -7.30
N THR A 128 -2.25 16.24 -7.46
CA THR A 128 -3.67 16.23 -7.07
C THR A 128 -4.51 15.17 -7.79
N LYS A 129 -4.23 14.98 -9.09
CA LYS A 129 -5.00 14.06 -9.95
C LYS A 129 -4.50 12.62 -9.88
N GLU A 130 -3.26 12.47 -9.46
CA GLU A 130 -2.54 11.21 -9.44
C GLU A 130 -2.83 10.42 -8.15
N PHE A 131 -3.45 11.02 -7.14
CA PHE A 131 -4.01 10.33 -5.98
C PHE A 131 -5.53 10.24 -6.11
N ASN A 132 -6.02 9.18 -6.72
CA ASN A 132 -7.38 9.03 -7.24
C ASN A 132 -8.29 8.05 -6.48
N HIS A 133 -7.87 7.59 -5.30
CA HIS A 133 -8.67 6.74 -4.39
C HIS A 133 -8.73 7.32 -2.98
N GLY A 134 -9.42 6.69 -2.05
CA GLY A 134 -9.45 7.06 -0.64
C GLY A 134 -8.12 6.76 0.05
N THR A 135 -7.89 7.40 1.19
CA THR A 135 -6.69 7.17 2.00
C THR A 135 -6.72 5.81 2.70
N GLY A 136 -7.90 5.19 2.87
CA GLY A 136 -7.99 3.88 3.50
C GLY A 136 -9.43 3.43 3.79
N HIS A 137 -9.52 2.25 4.38
CA HIS A 137 -10.76 1.56 4.71
C HIS A 137 -10.59 0.70 5.96
N GLY A 138 -11.71 0.29 6.56
CA GLY A 138 -11.73 -0.72 7.61
C GLY A 138 -11.30 -2.08 7.07
N VAL A 139 -10.65 -2.88 7.90
CA VAL A 139 -10.29 -4.26 7.60
C VAL A 139 -10.54 -5.12 8.83
N GLY A 140 -11.16 -6.29 8.62
CA GLY A 140 -11.54 -7.18 9.72
C GLY A 140 -12.04 -8.52 9.21
N LEU A 141 -13.34 -8.80 9.36
CA LEU A 141 -13.97 -10.00 8.79
C LEU A 141 -14.17 -9.88 7.28
N GLU A 142 -14.19 -8.65 6.77
CA GLU A 142 -14.16 -8.35 5.34
C GLU A 142 -12.88 -7.59 5.03
N ILE A 143 -12.38 -7.73 3.79
CA ILE A 143 -11.21 -6.96 3.36
C ILE A 143 -11.52 -5.46 3.27
N HIS A 144 -12.71 -5.10 2.86
CA HIS A 144 -13.20 -3.73 2.85
C HIS A 144 -14.46 -3.64 3.71
N GLU A 145 -14.34 -2.98 4.85
CA GLU A 145 -15.47 -2.72 5.74
C GLU A 145 -15.43 -1.25 6.22
N GLU A 146 -16.47 -0.83 6.91
CA GLU A 146 -16.47 0.49 7.57
C GLU A 146 -15.48 0.51 8.76
N PRO A 147 -14.89 1.68 9.07
CA PRO A 147 -15.09 2.97 8.41
C PRO A 147 -14.20 3.14 7.16
N VAL A 148 -14.57 4.09 6.30
CA VAL A 148 -13.70 4.47 5.17
C VAL A 148 -13.05 5.83 5.41
N ALA A 149 -11.80 6.01 4.94
CA ALA A 149 -11.09 7.29 4.92
C ALA A 149 -11.05 7.83 3.49
N ASN A 150 -11.95 8.72 3.17
CA ASN A 150 -12.04 9.38 1.86
C ASN A 150 -12.59 10.80 1.97
N THR A 151 -12.61 11.54 0.88
CA THR A 151 -13.04 12.94 0.83
C THR A 151 -14.49 13.22 1.28
N LYS A 152 -15.30 12.19 1.52
CA LYS A 152 -16.75 12.31 1.82
C LYS A 152 -17.15 11.68 3.15
N SER A 153 -16.28 10.89 3.78
CA SER A 153 -16.63 10.14 4.98
C SER A 153 -16.62 11.02 6.23
N ASP A 154 -17.81 11.29 6.75
CA ASP A 154 -18.01 11.97 8.04
C ASP A 154 -18.05 10.96 9.22
N THR A 155 -17.78 9.67 8.97
CA THR A 155 -17.72 8.64 10.02
C THR A 155 -16.59 8.96 10.99
N VAL A 156 -16.92 9.09 12.27
CA VAL A 156 -15.98 9.32 13.36
C VAL A 156 -15.35 7.99 13.77
N PHE A 157 -14.04 7.92 13.80
CA PHE A 157 -13.35 6.72 14.24
C PHE A 157 -13.44 6.56 15.76
N THR A 158 -13.67 5.33 16.19
CA THR A 158 -13.71 4.95 17.59
C THR A 158 -12.57 3.99 17.94
N GLU A 159 -12.25 3.92 19.21
CA GLU A 159 -11.20 3.03 19.69
C GLU A 159 -11.45 1.57 19.29
N ASN A 160 -10.37 0.86 18.95
CA ASN A 160 -10.30 -0.51 18.45
C ASN A 160 -10.81 -0.74 17.01
N MET A 161 -11.21 0.28 16.28
CA MET A 161 -11.33 0.15 14.83
C MET A 161 -9.96 -0.14 14.21
N ILE A 162 -9.93 -0.98 13.18
CA ILE A 162 -8.74 -1.20 12.36
C ILE A 162 -8.98 -0.51 11.02
N ILE A 163 -8.01 0.25 10.56
CA ILE A 163 -8.10 1.01 9.31
C ILE A 163 -6.77 0.95 8.55
N THR A 164 -6.85 0.93 7.22
CA THR A 164 -5.67 1.11 6.37
C THR A 164 -5.32 2.58 6.19
N VAL A 165 -4.04 2.87 5.99
CA VAL A 165 -3.54 4.20 5.58
C VAL A 165 -2.60 3.99 4.41
N GLU A 166 -3.11 4.25 3.19
CA GLU A 166 -2.55 3.75 1.93
C GLU A 166 -2.43 4.82 0.82
N PRO A 167 -1.93 6.02 1.07
CA PRO A 167 -1.79 7.00 0.00
C PRO A 167 -0.89 6.48 -1.13
N GLY A 168 -1.20 6.90 -2.36
CA GLY A 168 -0.44 6.55 -3.55
C GLY A 168 -0.41 7.68 -4.58
N ILE A 169 0.56 7.62 -5.49
CA ILE A 169 0.67 8.49 -6.66
C ILE A 169 0.77 7.61 -7.89
N TYR A 170 -0.11 7.83 -8.88
CA TYR A 170 -0.21 7.01 -10.10
C TYR A 170 -0.22 7.90 -11.33
N ILE A 171 0.94 8.02 -12.00
CA ILE A 171 1.09 8.75 -13.27
C ILE A 171 0.76 7.77 -14.40
N THR A 172 -0.46 7.85 -14.90
CA THR A 172 -1.04 6.90 -15.85
C THR A 172 -0.09 6.52 -16.99
N GLY A 173 0.09 5.22 -17.18
CA GLY A 173 0.92 4.63 -18.24
C GLY A 173 2.43 4.81 -18.04
N THR A 174 2.86 5.42 -16.94
CA THR A 174 4.27 5.73 -16.69
C THR A 174 4.77 5.03 -15.44
N ILE A 175 4.31 5.45 -14.26
CA ILE A 175 4.84 5.02 -12.97
C ILE A 175 3.83 5.28 -11.86
N GLY A 176 3.82 4.44 -10.85
CA GLY A 176 3.04 4.68 -9.64
C GLY A 176 3.62 3.92 -8.45
N LEU A 177 3.16 4.28 -7.27
CA LEU A 177 3.51 3.61 -6.02
C LEU A 177 2.45 3.84 -4.95
N ARG A 178 2.36 2.92 -4.02
CA ARG A 178 1.59 3.00 -2.78
C ARG A 178 2.45 2.53 -1.62
N ILE A 179 2.23 3.10 -0.45
CA ILE A 179 2.78 2.63 0.82
C ILE A 179 1.61 2.60 1.79
N GLU A 180 1.43 1.47 2.44
CA GLU A 180 0.28 1.19 3.29
C GLU A 180 0.66 0.51 4.59
N ASP A 181 -0.02 0.89 5.65
CA ASP A 181 -0.09 0.14 6.90
C ASP A 181 -1.54 -0.03 7.34
N SER A 182 -1.82 -1.16 7.98
CA SER A 182 -3.00 -1.35 8.81
C SER A 182 -2.71 -0.91 10.24
N VAL A 183 -3.60 -0.13 10.82
CA VAL A 183 -3.43 0.44 12.17
C VAL A 183 -4.68 0.26 13.03
N ILE A 184 -4.49 0.06 14.33
CA ILE A 184 -5.57 0.07 15.33
C ILE A 184 -5.73 1.50 15.84
N VAL A 185 -6.95 2.02 15.82
CA VAL A 185 -7.31 3.30 16.43
C VAL A 185 -7.25 3.17 17.97
N LYS A 186 -6.54 4.04 18.64
CA LYS A 186 -6.53 4.17 20.11
C LYS A 186 -7.19 5.48 20.54
N SER A 187 -7.45 5.63 21.83
CA SER A 187 -8.12 6.82 22.38
C SER A 187 -7.41 8.13 21.99
N ASP A 188 -6.08 8.16 22.03
CA ASP A 188 -5.24 9.34 21.78
C ASP A 188 -4.10 9.08 20.77
N GLY A 189 -4.22 8.04 19.97
CA GLY A 189 -3.19 7.66 18.98
C GLY A 189 -3.55 6.40 18.23
N TYR A 190 -2.53 5.63 17.89
CA TYR A 190 -2.64 4.44 17.06
C TYR A 190 -1.64 3.35 17.47
N GLU A 191 -1.88 2.14 16.96
CA GLU A 191 -0.94 1.03 17.01
C GLU A 191 -0.79 0.44 15.61
N VAL A 192 0.43 0.37 15.08
CA VAL A 192 0.70 -0.19 13.76
C VAL A 192 0.71 -1.72 13.83
N LEU A 193 -0.01 -2.38 12.93
CA LEU A 193 -0.05 -3.84 12.83
C LEU A 193 0.97 -4.38 11.83
N THR A 194 1.35 -3.59 10.82
CA THR A 194 2.24 -3.98 9.72
C THR A 194 3.65 -3.41 9.93
N HIS A 195 4.61 -4.27 10.27
CA HIS A 195 5.96 -3.84 10.69
C HIS A 195 7.04 -3.92 9.62
N SER A 196 6.68 -4.21 8.36
CA SER A 196 7.66 -4.22 7.26
C SER A 196 8.28 -2.83 7.05
N PRO A 197 9.59 -2.73 6.76
CA PRO A 197 10.24 -1.45 6.47
C PRO A 197 9.50 -0.65 5.40
N LYS A 198 9.45 0.67 5.57
CA LYS A 198 8.80 1.60 4.63
C LYS A 198 9.80 2.46 3.86
N GLU A 199 11.05 2.39 4.19
CA GLU A 199 12.12 3.06 3.46
C GLU A 199 12.22 2.49 2.04
N LEU A 200 12.68 3.30 1.08
CA LEU A 200 12.91 2.84 -0.29
C LEU A 200 13.96 1.73 -0.31
N ILE A 201 13.54 0.55 -0.77
CA ILE A 201 14.43 -0.59 -0.93
C ILE A 201 14.83 -0.69 -2.40
N GLU A 202 16.12 -0.65 -2.65
CA GLU A 202 16.74 -0.90 -3.94
C GLU A 202 17.30 -2.34 -3.95
N ILE A 203 16.79 -3.18 -4.86
CA ILE A 203 17.22 -4.59 -4.97
C ILE A 203 18.21 -4.71 -6.10
N GLY A 204 19.44 -5.08 -5.80
CA GLY A 204 20.48 -5.38 -6.80
C GLY A 204 20.06 -6.50 -7.74
N ILE A 205 20.46 -6.39 -9.01
CA ILE A 205 20.21 -7.35 -10.08
C ILE A 205 21.47 -8.20 -10.29
#